data_7dab697fce15f82b37fdfa09828f0973
#
_entry.id   7dab697fce15f82b37fdfa09828f0973
#
_cell.length_a   1.000
_cell.length_b   1.000
_cell.length_c   1.000
_cell.angle_alpha   90.00
_cell.angle_beta   90.00
_cell.angle_gamma   90.00
#
_symmetry.space_group_name_H-M   'P 1'
#
loop_
_entity.id
_entity.type
_entity.pdbx_description
1 polymer ?
#
loop_
_entity_poly.entity_id
_entity_poly.type
_entity_poly.pdbx_seq_one_letter_code
_entity_poly.pdbx_strand_id
1 'polypeptide(L)'
;MTNANHMNCPDSLIYQSTIVSAQQTKIFASTLAWRTRLAALLVVASGTAVLSVQPNKAIAQTTTPQTPASPTNTPSVTPPTPASPTGNTSAPQSGTDNPTLTPIAPVPSTGKVIYVNPQTGSDSTGASTSEATPAKTITAALNQAQPGTVIQLAPGNYSSETGEVFPLTIKPGVILRGDESSKGKNIVITGGGNFVSPSFARQNVTVLAEKDTTINGVTITNPNTRGTALWIESANPTVTNSTFVNSNRDGIFITGTATPKIESNVFTKNGGNGISVARAAAGEIRNNVFESTGFGLAIGGTSTPLVENNQIRQNKDGIYISESGRPILRNNVIEKNDRDGVVATVNAQPDLGTAESSGQNSIRGNKRYALYNATRNNTLVAVGNDIDRKKISGKVDFVAAQIALRDIKGLWAQPYIEALASQKIIAGFPDGTFRPDEPVTRAQFATIVSKAFAPQSQRQAVNFKDVSPKFWANQAIQTAYRGGFVAGYPGGLFQPEQAIPRVQALVSLANGLKLSANNPKAISVYTDAAQIPEYATGAVAAATQRQLVVNYPTPSQLNPNREATRAEIAAFVYQALVNSGRVKPIPSPYLVRVP
;
A
#
# COMPACT_ATOMS: atom_id res chain seq x y z
N MET A 1 -9.19 61.98 -25.66
CA MET A 1 -10.19 61.24 -24.86
C MET A 1 -9.69 59.83 -24.75
N THR A 2 -9.12 59.53 -23.63
CA THR A 2 -8.35 58.34 -23.29
C THR A 2 -9.20 57.37 -22.53
N ASN A 3 -9.31 56.16 -23.00
CA ASN A 3 -9.86 55.04 -22.21
C ASN A 3 -8.71 54.07 -21.85
N ALA A 4 -8.36 54.08 -20.59
CA ALA A 4 -7.43 53.13 -19.99
C ALA A 4 -8.24 51.92 -19.48
N ASN A 5 -8.05 50.78 -20.08
CA ASN A 5 -8.54 49.51 -19.56
C ASN A 5 -7.60 49.00 -18.49
N HIS A 6 -8.04 48.97 -17.25
CA HIS A 6 -7.40 48.28 -16.15
C HIS A 6 -7.52 46.76 -16.36
N MET A 7 -6.40 46.08 -16.62
CA MET A 7 -6.28 44.63 -16.47
C MET A 7 -6.18 44.30 -14.99
N ASN A 8 -7.18 43.69 -14.43
CA ASN A 8 -7.15 43.05 -13.10
C ASN A 8 -6.24 41.83 -13.12
N CYS A 9 -5.14 41.92 -12.40
CA CYS A 9 -4.22 40.82 -12.15
C CYS A 9 -4.75 40.00 -10.95
N PRO A 10 -4.88 38.67 -11.04
CA PRO A 10 -5.35 37.88 -9.89
C PRO A 10 -4.20 37.52 -8.96
N ASP A 11 -3.84 38.40 -8.05
CA ASP A 11 -2.90 38.13 -6.95
C ASP A 11 -3.47 37.26 -5.81
N SER A 12 -4.63 36.62 -6.02
CA SER A 12 -5.43 36.07 -4.91
C SER A 12 -4.97 34.69 -4.37
N LEU A 13 -4.18 33.91 -5.11
CA LEU A 13 -3.87 32.52 -4.72
C LEU A 13 -2.67 32.38 -3.77
N ILE A 14 -1.68 33.26 -3.85
CA ILE A 14 -0.51 33.28 -2.93
C ILE A 14 -0.92 33.88 -1.58
N TYR A 15 -1.84 34.85 -1.58
CA TYR A 15 -2.38 35.44 -0.35
C TYR A 15 -3.31 34.47 0.41
N GLN A 16 -4.02 33.57 -0.27
CA GLN A 16 -4.92 32.63 0.42
C GLN A 16 -4.20 31.56 1.22
N SER A 17 -3.04 31.07 0.80
CA SER A 17 -2.27 30.10 1.62
C SER A 17 -1.71 30.75 2.89
N THR A 18 -1.33 32.03 2.82
CA THR A 18 -0.83 32.79 3.97
C THR A 18 -1.98 33.30 4.85
N ILE A 19 -3.14 33.67 4.26
CA ILE A 19 -4.33 34.12 4.99
C ILE A 19 -5.01 32.93 5.72
N VAL A 20 -5.08 31.74 5.12
CA VAL A 20 -5.63 30.56 5.79
C VAL A 20 -4.77 30.18 7.00
N SER A 21 -3.45 30.30 6.91
CA SER A 21 -2.54 30.15 8.07
C SER A 21 -2.81 31.22 9.15
N ALA A 22 -2.99 32.48 8.76
CA ALA A 22 -3.25 33.59 9.70
C ALA A 22 -4.68 33.57 10.29
N GLN A 23 -5.69 33.17 9.55
CA GLN A 23 -7.06 33.01 10.08
C GLN A 23 -7.19 31.81 11.00
N GLN A 24 -6.54 30.69 10.71
CA GLN A 24 -6.52 29.56 11.64
C GLN A 24 -5.80 29.91 12.96
N THR A 25 -4.74 30.70 12.89
CA THR A 25 -4.05 31.18 14.12
C THR A 25 -4.92 32.13 14.94
N LYS A 26 -5.74 32.98 14.31
CA LYS A 26 -6.68 33.88 15.02
C LYS A 26 -7.88 33.12 15.63
N ILE A 27 -8.39 32.08 14.97
CA ILE A 27 -9.47 31.26 15.51
C ILE A 27 -8.96 30.43 16.71
N PHE A 28 -7.73 29.93 16.66
CA PHE A 28 -7.13 29.24 17.82
C PHE A 28 -6.86 30.16 19.00
N ALA A 29 -6.44 31.41 18.76
CA ALA A 29 -6.26 32.38 19.84
C ALA A 29 -7.57 32.78 20.51
N SER A 30 -8.69 32.87 19.78
CA SER A 30 -9.99 33.19 20.33
C SER A 30 -10.62 32.04 21.12
N THR A 31 -10.43 30.79 20.72
CA THR A 31 -10.92 29.62 21.47
C THR A 31 -10.10 29.31 22.71
N LEU A 32 -8.80 29.62 22.73
CA LEU A 32 -7.96 29.46 23.91
C LEU A 32 -8.27 30.53 24.96
N ALA A 33 -8.57 31.77 24.54
CA ALA A 33 -8.99 32.86 25.47
C ALA A 33 -10.37 32.59 26.10
N TRP A 34 -11.24 31.84 25.43
CA TRP A 34 -12.56 31.49 26.01
C TRP A 34 -12.46 30.35 27.02
N ARG A 35 -11.58 29.38 26.81
CA ARG A 35 -11.37 28.29 27.77
C ARG A 35 -10.67 28.74 29.07
N THR A 36 -9.77 29.71 29.00
CA THR A 36 -9.15 30.29 30.21
C THR A 36 -10.08 31.20 31.00
N ARG A 37 -11.08 31.85 30.40
CA ARG A 37 -12.07 32.63 31.12
C ARG A 37 -13.16 31.79 31.81
N LEU A 38 -13.46 30.58 31.30
CA LEU A 38 -14.39 29.66 31.99
C LEU A 38 -13.73 28.92 33.18
N ALA A 39 -12.42 28.73 33.16
CA ALA A 39 -11.70 28.11 34.28
C ALA A 39 -11.51 29.07 35.49
N ALA A 40 -11.56 30.39 35.27
CA ALA A 40 -11.44 31.39 36.32
C ALA A 40 -12.75 31.69 37.08
N LEU A 41 -13.91 31.21 36.60
CA LEU A 41 -15.21 31.45 37.25
C LEU A 41 -15.69 30.30 38.16
N LEU A 42 -14.96 29.18 38.25
CA LEU A 42 -15.33 27.99 39.02
C LEU A 42 -14.50 27.79 40.30
N VAL A 43 -13.63 28.76 40.70
CA VAL A 43 -12.75 28.64 41.86
C VAL A 43 -13.20 29.50 43.05
N VAL A 44 -14.38 30.17 43.02
CA VAL A 44 -14.86 31.06 44.13
C VAL A 44 -16.03 30.46 44.93
N ALA A 45 -16.35 29.20 44.83
CA ALA A 45 -17.39 28.61 45.68
C ALA A 45 -17.00 27.20 46.15
N SER A 46 -16.13 27.08 47.12
CA SER A 46 -16.18 26.11 48.24
C SER A 46 -14.91 26.23 49.08
N GLY A 47 -15.09 26.86 50.21
CA GLY A 47 -14.07 26.94 51.24
C GLY A 47 -14.18 25.78 52.24
N THR A 48 -13.06 25.56 52.89
CA THR A 48 -12.80 24.84 54.14
C THR A 48 -12.90 23.32 54.18
N ALA A 49 -11.74 22.67 54.31
CA ALA A 49 -11.31 21.96 55.52
C ALA A 49 -9.88 21.40 55.35
N VAL A 50 -9.04 21.82 56.29
CA VAL A 50 -7.64 21.39 56.46
C VAL A 50 -7.63 20.07 57.21
N LEU A 51 -6.85 19.10 56.77
CA LEU A 51 -6.23 18.10 57.66
C LEU A 51 -4.89 17.64 57.06
N SER A 52 -3.86 17.97 57.80
CA SER A 52 -2.46 17.68 57.63
C SER A 52 -2.13 16.24 58.02
N VAL A 53 -1.35 15.53 57.19
CA VAL A 53 -0.46 14.45 57.63
C VAL A 53 0.82 14.50 56.81
N GLN A 54 1.94 14.65 57.50
CA GLN A 54 3.31 14.70 57.00
C GLN A 54 3.98 13.28 56.96
N PRO A 55 5.13 13.11 56.32
CA PRO A 55 5.58 11.87 55.72
C PRO A 55 6.57 11.08 56.60
N ASN A 56 6.69 9.79 56.34
CA ASN A 56 7.80 9.00 56.84
C ASN A 56 8.73 8.55 55.70
N LYS A 57 10.01 8.94 55.88
CA LYS A 57 11.16 8.44 55.13
C LYS A 57 11.47 6.99 55.52
N ALA A 58 11.76 6.14 54.56
CA ALA A 58 12.54 4.94 54.80
C ALA A 58 13.60 4.79 53.69
N ILE A 59 14.84 4.72 54.15
CA ILE A 59 16.08 4.46 53.45
C ILE A 59 16.17 2.95 53.24
N ALA A 60 16.48 2.48 52.05
CA ALA A 60 16.98 1.13 51.85
C ALA A 60 18.07 1.09 50.77
N GLN A 61 19.08 0.37 51.11
CA GLN A 61 20.43 0.26 50.56
C GLN A 61 20.51 -0.48 49.24
N THR A 62 21.51 -0.07 48.47
CA THR A 62 22.12 -0.74 47.31
C THR A 62 22.65 -2.12 47.63
N THR A 63 22.36 -3.11 46.81
CA THR A 63 23.22 -4.27 46.59
C THR A 63 23.18 -4.70 45.11
N THR A 64 24.34 -4.61 44.48
CA THR A 64 24.69 -5.18 43.18
C THR A 64 24.94 -6.69 43.32
N PRO A 65 24.56 -7.52 42.38
CA PRO A 65 25.20 -8.80 42.18
C PRO A 65 25.98 -8.87 40.87
N GLN A 66 27.14 -9.47 41.04
CA GLN A 66 28.17 -9.76 40.06
C GLN A 66 27.75 -10.81 39.02
N THR A 67 28.37 -10.66 37.83
CA THR A 67 28.41 -11.60 36.71
C THR A 67 29.25 -12.84 37.03
N PRO A 68 28.88 -14.04 36.61
CA PRO A 68 29.84 -15.11 36.43
C PRO A 68 30.21 -15.34 34.97
N ALA A 69 31.46 -15.69 34.81
CA ALA A 69 32.22 -15.89 33.59
C ALA A 69 31.82 -17.12 32.77
N SER A 70 32.10 -17.04 31.48
CA SER A 70 32.06 -18.14 30.49
C SER A 70 33.09 -19.24 30.77
N PRO A 71 32.83 -20.44 30.28
CA PRO A 71 33.92 -21.28 29.82
C PRO A 71 33.88 -21.56 28.31
N THR A 72 35.05 -21.47 27.75
CA THR A 72 35.48 -21.88 26.42
C THR A 72 35.44 -23.41 26.26
N ASN A 73 35.07 -23.89 25.07
CA ASN A 73 35.84 -24.77 24.17
C ASN A 73 34.97 -25.53 23.18
N THR A 74 35.36 -25.40 21.92
CA THR A 74 34.99 -26.13 20.70
C THR A 74 35.24 -27.66 20.80
N PRO A 75 34.69 -28.51 19.90
CA PRO A 75 35.09 -28.52 18.49
C PRO A 75 33.97 -28.73 17.44
N SER A 76 34.32 -28.28 16.25
CA SER A 76 33.56 -28.40 15.01
C SER A 76 33.49 -29.86 14.51
N VAL A 77 32.32 -30.27 14.02
CA VAL A 77 32.16 -31.44 13.15
C VAL A 77 31.34 -31.04 11.94
N THR A 78 31.97 -31.09 10.79
CA THR A 78 31.37 -30.92 9.45
C THR A 78 30.68 -32.22 9.02
N PRO A 79 29.47 -32.24 8.50
CA PRO A 79 28.94 -33.40 7.78
C PRO A 79 29.23 -33.30 6.26
N PRO A 80 29.37 -34.47 5.57
CA PRO A 80 29.87 -34.54 4.21
C PRO A 80 28.78 -34.25 3.15
N THR A 81 29.23 -33.69 2.04
CA THR A 81 28.49 -33.42 0.79
C THR A 81 28.13 -34.75 0.09
N PRO A 82 26.90 -34.93 -0.40
CA PRO A 82 26.63 -36.00 -1.36
C PRO A 82 26.79 -35.50 -2.81
N ALA A 83 27.38 -36.39 -3.62
CA ALA A 83 27.68 -36.20 -5.03
C ALA A 83 26.40 -36.12 -5.91
N SER A 84 26.50 -35.33 -6.97
CA SER A 84 25.51 -35.22 -8.07
C SER A 84 25.51 -36.48 -8.95
N PRO A 85 24.34 -36.89 -9.45
CA PRO A 85 24.29 -37.64 -10.71
C PRO A 85 23.82 -36.74 -11.84
N THR A 86 24.58 -36.76 -12.92
CA THR A 86 24.25 -36.26 -14.25
C THR A 86 23.11 -37.07 -14.88
N GLY A 87 22.11 -36.37 -15.38
CA GLY A 87 21.05 -36.99 -16.18
C GLY A 87 20.15 -35.95 -16.84
N ASN A 88 20.39 -35.69 -18.12
CA ASN A 88 19.55 -34.88 -18.99
C ASN A 88 18.14 -35.52 -19.12
N THR A 89 17.09 -34.75 -18.78
CA THR A 89 15.78 -34.88 -19.46
C THR A 89 15.06 -33.53 -19.34
N SER A 90 14.79 -32.95 -20.48
CA SER A 90 14.00 -31.76 -20.70
C SER A 90 12.54 -32.00 -20.29
N ALA A 91 12.00 -31.17 -19.38
CA ALA A 91 10.59 -31.06 -19.08
C ALA A 91 10.10 -29.63 -19.42
N PRO A 92 8.82 -29.45 -19.81
CA PRO A 92 8.33 -28.20 -20.35
C PRO A 92 8.17 -27.14 -19.29
N GLN A 93 8.61 -25.92 -19.60
CA GLN A 93 8.46 -24.73 -18.77
C GLN A 93 6.98 -24.36 -18.64
N SER A 94 6.45 -24.47 -17.46
CA SER A 94 5.22 -23.78 -17.05
C SER A 94 5.58 -22.34 -16.71
N GLY A 95 5.14 -21.40 -17.52
CA GLY A 95 5.27 -19.97 -17.26
C GLY A 95 4.45 -19.59 -16.02
N THR A 96 5.13 -19.22 -14.95
CA THR A 96 4.54 -18.49 -13.84
C THR A 96 4.87 -17.02 -14.04
N ASP A 97 3.95 -16.29 -14.68
CA ASP A 97 3.99 -14.84 -14.72
C ASP A 97 3.60 -14.29 -13.33
N ASN A 98 4.61 -14.19 -12.49
CA ASN A 98 4.61 -13.28 -11.36
C ASN A 98 4.87 -11.88 -11.97
N PRO A 99 4.06 -10.83 -11.70
CA PRO A 99 4.44 -9.48 -12.10
C PRO A 99 5.60 -9.03 -11.20
N THR A 100 6.77 -9.51 -11.51
CA THR A 100 8.03 -8.93 -11.06
C THR A 100 8.01 -7.50 -11.58
N LEU A 101 8.15 -6.54 -10.67
CA LEU A 101 8.45 -5.14 -11.01
C LEU A 101 9.58 -5.17 -12.01
N THR A 102 9.27 -4.96 -13.27
CA THR A 102 10.29 -4.84 -14.32
C THR A 102 11.14 -3.64 -13.93
N PRO A 103 12.45 -3.81 -13.66
CA PRO A 103 13.33 -2.67 -13.57
C PRO A 103 13.15 -1.90 -14.87
N ILE A 104 12.98 -0.57 -14.78
CA ILE A 104 12.98 0.29 -15.97
C ILE A 104 14.24 -0.07 -16.73
N ALA A 105 14.09 -0.61 -17.93
CA ALA A 105 15.24 -0.94 -18.77
C ALA A 105 16.11 0.31 -18.89
N PRO A 106 17.44 0.22 -18.76
CA PRO A 106 18.31 1.36 -18.96
C PRO A 106 17.99 1.95 -20.33
N VAL A 107 17.70 3.26 -20.34
CA VAL A 107 17.37 4.00 -21.57
C VAL A 107 18.50 3.73 -22.56
N PRO A 108 18.24 3.12 -23.73
CA PRO A 108 19.30 2.85 -24.71
C PRO A 108 19.91 4.20 -25.13
N SER A 109 21.10 4.51 -24.68
CA SER A 109 21.81 5.74 -25.07
C SER A 109 22.45 5.54 -26.44
N THR A 110 21.68 5.72 -27.51
CA THR A 110 22.22 5.88 -28.87
C THR A 110 22.62 7.33 -29.13
N GLY A 111 22.46 8.23 -28.13
CA GLY A 111 22.73 9.65 -28.24
C GLY A 111 24.14 10.06 -27.85
N LYS A 112 24.53 11.28 -28.25
CA LYS A 112 25.78 11.94 -27.85
C LYS A 112 25.85 12.04 -26.31
N VAL A 113 26.95 11.61 -25.70
CA VAL A 113 27.22 11.80 -24.27
C VAL A 113 28.10 13.04 -24.09
N ILE A 114 27.73 13.93 -23.20
CA ILE A 114 28.53 15.08 -22.75
C ILE A 114 28.89 14.83 -21.28
N TYR A 115 30.18 14.74 -21.00
CA TYR A 115 30.67 14.57 -19.63
C TYR A 115 30.86 15.92 -18.96
N VAL A 116 30.48 16.03 -17.68
CA VAL A 116 30.62 17.26 -16.90
C VAL A 116 31.28 16.94 -15.57
N ASN A 117 32.34 17.70 -15.24
CA ASN A 117 33.03 17.58 -13.95
C ASN A 117 33.39 19.00 -13.44
N PRO A 118 32.82 19.41 -12.28
CA PRO A 118 33.00 20.76 -11.78
C PRO A 118 34.41 21.05 -11.25
N GLN A 119 35.22 20.01 -11.02
CA GLN A 119 36.57 20.10 -10.46
C GLN A 119 37.65 20.11 -11.54
N THR A 120 37.55 19.25 -12.54
CA THR A 120 38.58 19.03 -13.55
C THR A 120 38.18 19.50 -14.95
N GLY A 121 36.89 19.84 -15.15
CA GLY A 121 36.36 20.24 -16.44
C GLY A 121 36.74 21.66 -16.85
N SER A 122 36.59 21.93 -18.16
CA SER A 122 36.79 23.26 -18.78
C SER A 122 35.68 23.54 -19.78
N ASP A 123 35.14 24.77 -19.73
CA ASP A 123 34.12 25.24 -20.67
C ASP A 123 34.73 26.00 -21.88
N SER A 124 36.06 26.19 -21.90
CA SER A 124 36.76 26.97 -22.93
C SER A 124 36.86 26.28 -24.29
N THR A 125 36.75 24.94 -24.32
CA THR A 125 36.92 24.11 -25.52
C THR A 125 35.62 23.55 -26.10
N GLY A 126 34.49 24.00 -25.56
CA GLY A 126 33.16 23.41 -25.89
C GLY A 126 32.86 22.15 -25.11
N ALA A 127 31.63 21.58 -25.30
CA ALA A 127 31.25 20.41 -24.57
C ALA A 127 32.02 19.17 -25.06
N SER A 128 32.70 18.52 -24.12
CA SER A 128 33.48 17.31 -24.41
C SER A 128 32.63 16.05 -24.43
N THR A 129 32.83 15.23 -25.43
CA THR A 129 32.30 13.86 -25.52
C THR A 129 33.22 12.82 -24.89
N SER A 130 34.33 13.27 -24.26
CA SER A 130 35.29 12.42 -23.57
C SER A 130 35.26 12.68 -22.05
N GLU A 131 35.28 11.63 -21.27
CA GLU A 131 35.39 11.70 -19.82
C GLU A 131 36.73 12.27 -19.36
N ALA A 132 37.79 12.10 -20.17
CA ALA A 132 39.13 12.64 -19.88
C ALA A 132 39.21 14.17 -20.02
N THR A 133 38.32 14.80 -20.79
CA THR A 133 38.28 16.24 -21.02
C THR A 133 36.86 16.79 -20.87
N PRO A 134 36.26 16.70 -19.67
CA PRO A 134 34.86 17.04 -19.48
C PRO A 134 34.60 18.55 -19.55
N ALA A 135 33.38 18.96 -19.81
CA ALA A 135 32.92 20.30 -19.54
C ALA A 135 32.96 20.57 -18.03
N LYS A 136 33.10 21.86 -17.65
CA LYS A 136 33.10 22.25 -16.24
C LYS A 136 31.69 22.36 -15.68
N THR A 137 30.74 22.91 -16.46
CA THR A 137 29.40 23.24 -16.00
C THR A 137 28.30 22.48 -16.77
N ILE A 138 27.20 22.20 -16.06
CA ILE A 138 25.96 21.74 -16.67
C ILE A 138 25.44 22.80 -17.66
N THR A 139 25.59 24.07 -17.34
CA THR A 139 25.21 25.21 -18.17
C THR A 139 25.86 25.13 -19.56
N ALA A 140 27.17 24.90 -19.64
CA ALA A 140 27.89 24.75 -20.92
C ALA A 140 27.42 23.49 -21.69
N ALA A 141 27.20 22.38 -20.98
CA ALA A 141 26.70 21.17 -21.58
C ALA A 141 25.28 21.35 -22.17
N LEU A 142 24.37 22.03 -21.45
CA LEU A 142 23.00 22.32 -21.89
C LEU A 142 22.95 23.22 -23.12
N ASN A 143 23.91 24.16 -23.26
CA ASN A 143 23.99 25.03 -24.44
C ASN A 143 24.21 24.24 -25.72
N GLN A 144 24.89 23.11 -25.67
CA GLN A 144 25.23 22.24 -26.80
C GLN A 144 24.35 20.99 -26.93
N ALA A 145 23.54 20.70 -25.89
CA ALA A 145 22.68 19.53 -25.88
C ALA A 145 21.55 19.65 -26.92
N GLN A 146 21.29 18.55 -27.61
CA GLN A 146 20.19 18.33 -28.54
C GLN A 146 19.31 17.21 -27.99
N PRO A 147 18.09 17.01 -28.47
CA PRO A 147 17.27 15.86 -28.09
C PRO A 147 18.04 14.54 -28.23
N GLY A 148 17.95 13.67 -27.22
CA GLY A 148 18.72 12.44 -27.11
C GLY A 148 20.13 12.58 -26.50
N THR A 149 20.60 13.80 -26.22
CA THR A 149 21.89 14.00 -25.54
C THR A 149 21.80 13.55 -24.07
N VAL A 150 22.80 12.77 -23.62
CA VAL A 150 23.02 12.44 -22.22
C VAL A 150 24.08 13.37 -21.64
N ILE A 151 23.73 14.14 -20.63
CA ILE A 151 24.67 14.92 -19.83
C ILE A 151 25.03 14.07 -18.60
N GLN A 152 26.24 13.49 -18.63
CA GLN A 152 26.75 12.63 -17.56
C GLN A 152 27.54 13.47 -16.55
N LEU A 153 27.07 13.48 -15.30
CA LEU A 153 27.67 14.26 -14.21
C LEU A 153 28.66 13.42 -13.41
N ALA A 154 29.85 13.94 -13.17
CA ALA A 154 30.79 13.43 -12.19
C ALA A 154 30.38 13.85 -10.76
N PRO A 155 30.87 13.16 -9.72
CA PRO A 155 30.70 13.63 -8.33
C PRO A 155 31.22 15.05 -8.13
N GLY A 156 30.44 15.89 -7.46
CA GLY A 156 30.80 17.27 -7.19
C GLY A 156 29.60 18.15 -6.84
N ASN A 157 29.90 19.41 -6.55
CA ASN A 157 28.90 20.44 -6.29
C ASN A 157 28.78 21.36 -7.52
N TYR A 158 27.61 21.48 -8.07
CA TYR A 158 27.24 22.29 -9.22
C TYR A 158 26.45 23.50 -8.71
N SER A 159 27.13 24.66 -8.63
CA SER A 159 26.58 25.88 -8.05
C SER A 159 27.05 27.14 -8.82
N SER A 160 26.51 28.29 -8.47
CA SER A 160 26.98 29.56 -9.03
C SER A 160 28.49 29.80 -8.80
N GLU A 161 29.03 29.29 -7.67
CA GLU A 161 30.45 29.38 -7.35
C GLU A 161 31.31 28.51 -8.28
N THR A 162 30.78 27.42 -8.79
CA THR A 162 31.46 26.56 -9.77
C THR A 162 31.20 27.00 -11.22
N GLY A 163 30.37 28.02 -11.43
CA GLY A 163 30.12 28.63 -12.74
C GLY A 163 28.74 28.35 -13.34
N GLU A 164 27.85 27.68 -12.60
CA GLU A 164 26.49 27.41 -13.09
C GLU A 164 25.64 28.69 -13.16
N VAL A 165 24.82 28.80 -14.19
CA VAL A 165 23.83 29.86 -14.39
C VAL A 165 22.44 29.32 -14.20
N PHE A 166 21.72 29.81 -13.18
CA PHE A 166 20.39 29.33 -12.81
C PHE A 166 19.26 30.22 -13.34
N PRO A 167 18.07 29.64 -13.66
CA PRO A 167 17.75 28.21 -13.57
C PRO A 167 18.38 27.39 -14.71
N LEU A 168 18.78 26.16 -14.41
CA LEU A 168 19.20 25.20 -15.42
C LEU A 168 17.97 24.70 -16.17
N THR A 169 17.86 25.00 -17.46
CA THR A 169 16.73 24.51 -18.30
C THR A 169 17.15 23.24 -19.02
N ILE A 170 16.58 22.11 -18.59
CA ILE A 170 16.77 20.82 -19.28
C ILE A 170 15.87 20.82 -20.52
N LYS A 171 16.50 20.92 -21.70
CA LYS A 171 15.81 21.04 -22.98
C LYS A 171 15.06 19.75 -23.36
N PRO A 172 14.06 19.80 -24.27
CA PRO A 172 13.29 18.64 -24.64
C PRO A 172 14.14 17.45 -25.09
N GLY A 173 13.84 16.26 -24.56
CA GLY A 173 14.52 15.01 -24.91
C GLY A 173 15.96 14.87 -24.36
N VAL A 174 16.45 15.81 -23.52
CA VAL A 174 17.77 15.74 -22.88
C VAL A 174 17.70 14.90 -21.60
N ILE A 175 18.75 14.12 -21.37
CA ILE A 175 18.91 13.27 -20.18
C ILE A 175 20.01 13.85 -19.30
N LEU A 176 19.65 14.27 -18.09
CA LEU A 176 20.59 14.63 -17.02
C LEU A 176 20.81 13.40 -16.13
N ARG A 177 22.03 12.86 -16.14
CA ARG A 177 22.33 11.60 -15.45
C ARG A 177 23.49 11.76 -14.47
N GLY A 178 23.27 11.33 -13.24
CA GLY A 178 24.27 11.23 -12.20
C GLY A 178 24.51 9.77 -11.76
N ASP A 179 24.46 9.51 -10.45
CA ASP A 179 24.60 8.18 -9.85
C ASP A 179 23.26 7.70 -9.27
N GLU A 180 22.62 6.78 -9.98
CA GLU A 180 21.34 6.19 -9.60
C GLU A 180 21.41 5.40 -8.29
N SER A 181 22.51 4.69 -8.10
CA SER A 181 22.67 3.76 -6.97
C SER A 181 22.66 4.47 -5.62
N SER A 182 23.27 5.65 -5.56
CA SER A 182 23.30 6.50 -4.37
C SER A 182 22.18 7.55 -4.32
N LYS A 183 21.30 7.60 -5.35
CA LYS A 183 20.29 8.65 -5.53
C LYS A 183 20.91 10.05 -5.58
N GLY A 184 22.08 10.17 -6.18
CA GLY A 184 22.79 11.41 -6.36
C GLY A 184 23.51 11.95 -5.13
N LYS A 185 23.78 11.14 -4.12
CA LYS A 185 24.37 11.57 -2.83
C LYS A 185 25.58 12.49 -2.97
N ASN A 186 26.44 12.23 -3.96
CA ASN A 186 27.68 12.99 -4.18
C ASN A 186 27.61 13.91 -5.42
N ILE A 187 26.43 14.08 -6.03
CA ILE A 187 26.22 14.93 -7.21
C ILE A 187 25.15 15.94 -6.87
N VAL A 188 25.59 17.10 -6.39
CA VAL A 188 24.68 18.09 -5.77
C VAL A 188 24.56 19.33 -6.65
N ILE A 189 23.35 19.63 -7.09
CA ILE A 189 23.02 20.85 -7.85
C ILE A 189 22.35 21.82 -6.87
N THR A 190 23.08 22.92 -6.57
CA THR A 190 22.67 23.89 -5.55
C THR A 190 22.56 25.28 -6.14
N GLY A 191 21.42 25.91 -6.04
CA GLY A 191 21.24 27.29 -6.48
C GLY A 191 19.80 27.64 -6.75
N GLY A 192 19.61 28.75 -7.44
CA GLY A 192 18.28 29.20 -7.84
C GLY A 192 18.37 30.46 -8.68
N GLY A 193 17.45 30.62 -9.61
CA GLY A 193 17.34 31.75 -10.50
C GLY A 193 15.89 32.17 -10.73
N ASN A 194 15.70 33.37 -11.21
CA ASN A 194 14.39 33.91 -11.52
C ASN A 194 13.78 33.23 -12.75
N PHE A 195 12.60 32.72 -12.58
CA PHE A 195 11.75 32.17 -13.63
C PHE A 195 10.37 32.82 -13.61
N VAL A 196 9.85 33.18 -14.77
CA VAL A 196 8.49 33.71 -14.90
C VAL A 196 7.60 32.58 -15.42
N SER A 197 6.90 31.93 -14.49
CA SER A 197 5.97 30.86 -14.82
C SER A 197 4.71 31.42 -15.49
N PRO A 198 4.25 30.85 -16.61
CA PRO A 198 2.96 31.17 -17.22
C PRO A 198 1.77 31.05 -16.26
N SER A 199 1.83 30.14 -15.29
CA SER A 199 0.71 29.86 -14.37
C SER A 199 0.87 30.47 -12.97
N PHE A 200 2.09 30.84 -12.53
CA PHE A 200 2.38 31.27 -11.16
C PHE A 200 3.30 32.49 -11.03
N ALA A 201 3.46 33.29 -12.09
CA ALA A 201 4.29 34.49 -12.09
C ALA A 201 5.76 34.22 -11.68
N ARG A 202 6.41 35.13 -10.94
CA ARG A 202 7.85 35.01 -10.59
C ARG A 202 8.09 33.89 -9.58
N GLN A 203 9.01 33.01 -9.94
CA GLN A 203 9.47 31.89 -9.11
C GLN A 203 10.99 31.92 -8.99
N ASN A 204 11.52 31.28 -7.94
CA ASN A 204 12.93 31.02 -7.74
C ASN A 204 13.17 29.52 -7.91
N VAL A 205 13.87 29.10 -8.96
CA VAL A 205 13.96 27.71 -9.41
C VAL A 205 15.39 27.31 -9.68
N THR A 206 15.78 26.08 -9.27
CA THR A 206 17.10 25.53 -9.61
C THR A 206 17.09 24.91 -10.99
N VAL A 207 16.14 24.02 -11.25
CA VAL A 207 16.04 23.26 -12.50
C VAL A 207 14.63 23.41 -13.09
N LEU A 208 14.57 23.69 -14.39
CA LEU A 208 13.35 23.60 -15.21
C LEU A 208 13.43 22.34 -16.07
N ALA A 209 12.41 21.49 -16.02
CA ALA A 209 12.33 20.30 -16.86
C ALA A 209 11.29 20.51 -17.96
N GLU A 210 11.72 20.42 -19.21
CA GLU A 210 10.87 20.52 -20.39
C GLU A 210 10.35 19.12 -20.83
N LYS A 211 9.68 19.06 -21.98
CA LYS A 211 9.04 17.82 -22.48
C LYS A 211 10.07 16.70 -22.72
N ASP A 212 9.66 15.48 -22.38
CA ASP A 212 10.40 14.25 -22.67
C ASP A 212 11.83 14.22 -22.08
N THR A 213 12.09 15.05 -21.06
CA THR A 213 13.39 15.05 -20.36
C THR A 213 13.47 13.93 -19.34
N THR A 214 14.70 13.52 -19.02
CA THR A 214 14.97 12.58 -17.93
C THR A 214 15.95 13.21 -16.94
N ILE A 215 15.65 13.14 -15.65
CA ILE A 215 16.53 13.54 -14.56
C ILE A 215 16.71 12.31 -13.67
N ASN A 216 17.96 11.88 -13.51
CA ASN A 216 18.23 10.62 -12.84
C ASN A 216 19.53 10.67 -12.02
N GLY A 217 19.49 10.21 -10.77
CA GLY A 217 20.67 10.02 -9.94
C GLY A 217 21.37 11.32 -9.50
N VAL A 218 20.61 12.38 -9.20
CA VAL A 218 21.13 13.68 -8.75
C VAL A 218 20.48 14.15 -7.47
N THR A 219 21.21 14.97 -6.69
CA THR A 219 20.64 15.74 -5.58
C THR A 219 20.39 17.16 -6.04
N ILE A 220 19.18 17.68 -5.85
CA ILE A 220 18.82 19.07 -6.21
C ILE A 220 18.32 19.79 -4.96
N THR A 221 18.83 21.02 -4.75
CA THR A 221 18.46 21.86 -3.62
C THR A 221 18.35 23.34 -4.03
N ASN A 222 17.38 24.05 -3.44
CA ASN A 222 17.27 25.50 -3.57
C ASN A 222 17.06 26.14 -2.18
N PRO A 223 18.14 26.47 -1.47
CA PRO A 223 18.05 27.06 -0.14
C PRO A 223 17.63 28.53 -0.14
N ASN A 224 17.57 29.18 -1.30
CA ASN A 224 17.23 30.59 -1.44
C ASN A 224 15.76 30.84 -1.08
N THR A 225 15.45 32.08 -0.68
CA THR A 225 14.08 32.49 -0.36
C THR A 225 13.11 32.10 -1.45
N ARG A 226 12.03 31.38 -1.08
CA ARG A 226 11.01 30.82 -1.98
C ARG A 226 11.57 29.85 -3.03
N GLY A 227 12.72 29.23 -2.73
CA GLY A 227 13.41 28.33 -3.63
C GLY A 227 12.70 26.99 -3.82
N THR A 228 12.47 26.61 -5.07
CA THR A 228 11.97 25.30 -5.51
C THR A 228 13.08 24.59 -6.28
N ALA A 229 13.37 23.33 -5.95
CA ALA A 229 14.46 22.60 -6.59
C ALA A 229 14.15 22.29 -8.07
N LEU A 230 12.98 21.74 -8.38
CA LEU A 230 12.58 21.38 -9.74
C LEU A 230 11.19 21.94 -10.05
N TRP A 231 11.07 22.60 -11.20
CA TRP A 231 9.81 23.10 -11.73
C TRP A 231 9.43 22.38 -13.02
N ILE A 232 8.18 21.91 -13.09
CA ILE A 232 7.61 21.19 -14.23
C ILE A 232 6.31 21.89 -14.62
N GLU A 233 6.27 22.50 -15.80
CA GLU A 233 5.10 23.23 -16.28
C GLU A 233 4.65 22.74 -17.65
N SER A 234 3.48 22.12 -17.72
CA SER A 234 2.88 21.58 -18.95
C SER A 234 3.83 20.64 -19.73
N ALA A 235 4.64 19.87 -19.00
CA ALA A 235 5.66 18.95 -19.52
C ALA A 235 5.48 17.55 -18.90
N ASN A 236 6.16 16.57 -19.45
CA ASN A 236 6.06 15.16 -19.09
C ASN A 236 7.44 14.50 -18.78
N PRO A 237 8.31 15.15 -17.98
CA PRO A 237 9.60 14.58 -17.67
C PRO A 237 9.50 13.28 -16.87
N THR A 238 10.56 12.47 -16.95
CA THR A 238 10.80 11.35 -16.05
C THR A 238 11.87 11.75 -15.03
N VAL A 239 11.55 11.64 -13.74
CA VAL A 239 12.45 11.98 -12.62
C VAL A 239 12.59 10.76 -11.74
N THR A 240 13.78 10.18 -11.69
CA THR A 240 14.00 8.91 -11.00
C THR A 240 15.27 8.93 -10.15
N ASN A 241 15.30 8.08 -9.11
CA ASN A 241 16.49 7.79 -8.31
C ASN A 241 17.27 9.05 -7.88
N SER A 242 16.56 10.11 -7.53
CA SER A 242 17.12 11.43 -7.20
C SER A 242 16.70 11.87 -5.79
N THR A 243 17.44 12.84 -5.24
CA THR A 243 17.17 13.40 -3.92
C THR A 243 16.83 14.88 -4.03
N PHE A 244 15.72 15.30 -3.44
CA PHE A 244 15.28 16.69 -3.33
C PHE A 244 15.32 17.11 -1.86
N VAL A 245 16.27 17.95 -1.50
CA VAL A 245 16.60 18.22 -0.09
C VAL A 245 16.85 19.69 0.19
N ASN A 246 16.48 20.13 1.41
CA ASN A 246 16.80 21.47 1.93
C ASN A 246 16.35 22.65 1.03
N SER A 247 15.36 22.45 0.17
CA SER A 247 14.76 23.56 -0.56
C SER A 247 13.94 24.43 0.39
N ASN A 248 14.05 25.75 0.26
CA ASN A 248 13.32 26.68 1.14
C ASN A 248 11.80 26.52 1.01
N ARG A 249 11.32 26.13 -0.19
CA ARG A 249 9.92 25.87 -0.47
C ARG A 249 9.71 24.39 -0.84
N ASP A 250 9.66 24.05 -2.12
CA ASP A 250 9.26 22.71 -2.56
C ASP A 250 10.44 21.91 -3.15
N GLY A 251 10.41 20.59 -3.00
CA GLY A 251 11.29 19.71 -3.74
C GLY A 251 10.94 19.74 -5.23
N ILE A 252 9.69 19.47 -5.60
CA ILE A 252 9.18 19.59 -6.98
C ILE A 252 7.89 20.39 -6.98
N PHE A 253 7.72 21.27 -7.98
CA PHE A 253 6.45 21.93 -8.28
C PHE A 253 5.97 21.54 -9.68
N ILE A 254 4.76 20.97 -9.76
CA ILE A 254 4.13 20.46 -10.98
C ILE A 254 2.89 21.30 -11.26
N THR A 255 2.77 21.87 -12.47
CA THR A 255 1.67 22.78 -12.80
C THR A 255 1.30 22.76 -14.29
N GLY A 256 0.29 23.56 -14.63
CA GLY A 256 -0.27 23.59 -15.99
C GLY A 256 -1.04 22.30 -16.28
N THR A 257 -0.72 21.66 -17.39
CA THR A 257 -1.22 20.35 -17.82
C THR A 257 -0.15 19.25 -17.76
N ALA A 258 0.83 19.42 -16.87
CA ALA A 258 1.98 18.53 -16.77
C ALA A 258 1.57 17.09 -16.39
N THR A 259 2.27 16.10 -16.97
CA THR A 259 2.04 14.66 -16.74
C THR A 259 3.36 13.92 -16.49
N PRO A 260 4.17 14.33 -15.48
CA PRO A 260 5.47 13.72 -15.24
C PRO A 260 5.34 12.30 -14.66
N LYS A 261 6.46 11.55 -14.76
CA LYS A 261 6.72 10.33 -14.00
C LYS A 261 7.76 10.61 -12.93
N ILE A 262 7.35 10.55 -11.66
CA ILE A 262 8.21 10.82 -10.50
C ILE A 262 8.32 9.53 -9.70
N GLU A 263 9.48 8.83 -9.81
CA GLU A 263 9.59 7.48 -9.26
C GLU A 263 10.90 7.25 -8.50
N SER A 264 10.82 6.54 -7.38
CA SER A 264 12.00 6.09 -6.62
C SER A 264 12.89 7.22 -6.08
N ASN A 265 12.34 8.42 -5.85
CA ASN A 265 13.05 9.58 -5.33
C ASN A 265 12.91 9.72 -3.81
N VAL A 266 13.78 10.54 -3.23
CA VAL A 266 13.74 10.94 -1.81
C VAL A 266 13.48 12.45 -1.71
N PHE A 267 12.47 12.82 -0.94
CA PHE A 267 12.11 14.20 -0.60
C PHE A 267 12.30 14.40 0.90
N THR A 268 13.26 15.23 1.29
CA THR A 268 13.55 15.42 2.72
C THR A 268 13.95 16.83 3.07
N LYS A 269 13.53 17.30 4.25
CA LYS A 269 13.89 18.61 4.82
C LYS A 269 13.58 19.81 3.91
N ASN A 270 12.57 19.71 3.04
CA ASN A 270 12.09 20.86 2.29
C ASN A 270 11.18 21.71 3.20
N GLY A 271 11.36 23.02 3.20
CA GLY A 271 10.63 23.93 4.09
C GLY A 271 9.14 24.04 3.79
N GLY A 272 8.76 23.92 2.51
CA GLY A 272 7.40 23.76 2.03
C GLY A 272 7.04 22.27 1.87
N ASN A 273 6.84 21.83 0.65
CA ASN A 273 6.34 20.49 0.39
C ASN A 273 7.40 19.59 -0.27
N GLY A 274 7.23 18.27 -0.15
CA GLY A 274 7.98 17.34 -0.98
C GLY A 274 7.65 17.57 -2.44
N ILE A 275 6.36 17.42 -2.81
CA ILE A 275 5.83 17.76 -4.13
C ILE A 275 4.57 18.62 -3.98
N SER A 276 4.49 19.69 -4.78
CA SER A 276 3.26 20.45 -5.03
C SER A 276 2.72 20.15 -6.41
N VAL A 277 1.41 19.87 -6.52
CA VAL A 277 0.69 19.63 -7.79
C VAL A 277 -0.46 20.64 -7.88
N ALA A 278 -0.53 21.39 -8.96
CA ALA A 278 -1.47 22.49 -9.11
C ALA A 278 -2.08 22.55 -10.52
N ARG A 279 -3.12 23.40 -10.70
CA ARG A 279 -3.86 23.60 -11.96
C ARG A 279 -4.53 22.31 -12.42
N ALA A 280 -4.29 21.86 -13.64
CA ALA A 280 -4.84 20.64 -14.23
C ALA A 280 -3.77 19.55 -14.41
N ALA A 281 -2.69 19.62 -13.61
CA ALA A 281 -1.60 18.65 -13.71
C ALA A 281 -2.05 17.26 -13.23
N ALA A 282 -1.45 16.25 -13.83
CA ALA A 282 -1.71 14.84 -13.54
C ALA A 282 -0.35 14.10 -13.40
N GLY A 283 -0.20 12.92 -13.98
CA GLY A 283 1.04 12.13 -13.95
C GLY A 283 1.09 11.15 -12.81
N GLU A 284 2.26 10.57 -12.60
CA GLU A 284 2.48 9.45 -11.70
C GLU A 284 3.54 9.78 -10.66
N ILE A 285 3.22 9.57 -9.39
CA ILE A 285 4.10 9.77 -8.24
C ILE A 285 4.17 8.42 -7.51
N ARG A 286 5.23 7.63 -7.78
CA ARG A 286 5.31 6.24 -7.33
C ARG A 286 6.62 5.93 -6.60
N ASN A 287 6.56 5.01 -5.64
CA ASN A 287 7.74 4.44 -4.98
C ASN A 287 8.68 5.49 -4.34
N ASN A 288 8.18 6.69 -4.02
CA ASN A 288 8.98 7.76 -3.43
C ASN A 288 8.92 7.73 -1.89
N VAL A 289 9.92 8.34 -1.26
CA VAL A 289 9.99 8.58 0.18
C VAL A 289 9.85 10.09 0.43
N PHE A 290 8.88 10.48 1.27
CA PHE A 290 8.66 11.85 1.73
C PHE A 290 8.86 11.91 3.24
N GLU A 291 9.87 12.64 3.69
CA GLU A 291 10.24 12.67 5.10
C GLU A 291 10.69 14.07 5.54
N SER A 292 10.19 14.52 6.68
CA SER A 292 10.61 15.79 7.31
C SER A 292 10.41 17.02 6.42
N THR A 293 9.30 17.07 5.67
CA THR A 293 8.87 18.22 4.88
C THR A 293 7.66 18.91 5.53
N GLY A 294 7.22 20.05 4.98
CA GLY A 294 5.95 20.66 5.39
C GLY A 294 4.79 19.70 5.12
N PHE A 295 4.33 19.60 3.88
CA PHE A 295 3.48 18.49 3.47
C PHE A 295 4.30 17.49 2.64
N GLY A 296 4.06 16.18 2.82
CA GLY A 296 4.63 15.20 1.90
C GLY A 296 4.22 15.54 0.47
N LEU A 297 2.90 15.67 0.24
CA LEU A 297 2.33 16.16 -1.02
C LEU A 297 1.27 17.24 -0.73
N ALA A 298 1.28 18.30 -1.54
CA ALA A 298 0.21 19.31 -1.63
C ALA A 298 -0.43 19.24 -3.01
N ILE A 299 -1.73 18.95 -3.09
CA ILE A 299 -2.45 18.70 -4.34
C ILE A 299 -3.64 19.66 -4.42
N GLY A 300 -3.65 20.54 -5.42
CA GLY A 300 -4.68 21.56 -5.60
C GLY A 300 -5.14 21.71 -7.05
N GLY A 301 -5.90 22.78 -7.34
CA GLY A 301 -6.49 23.00 -8.65
C GLY A 301 -7.54 21.96 -8.99
N THR A 302 -7.53 21.49 -10.23
CA THR A 302 -8.33 20.34 -10.74
C THR A 302 -7.44 19.14 -11.01
N SER A 303 -6.27 19.08 -10.35
CA SER A 303 -5.25 18.06 -10.62
C SER A 303 -5.68 16.65 -10.22
N THR A 304 -5.19 15.66 -10.97
CA THR A 304 -5.58 14.24 -10.85
C THR A 304 -4.37 13.30 -10.87
N PRO A 305 -3.31 13.55 -10.07
CA PRO A 305 -2.15 12.66 -10.09
C PRO A 305 -2.49 11.27 -9.51
N LEU A 306 -1.85 10.23 -10.05
CA LEU A 306 -1.77 8.93 -9.41
C LEU A 306 -0.64 8.96 -8.38
N VAL A 307 -0.98 8.69 -7.13
CA VAL A 307 -0.05 8.61 -5.99
C VAL A 307 -0.07 7.18 -5.47
N GLU A 308 1.01 6.42 -5.73
CA GLU A 308 1.01 4.99 -5.49
C GLU A 308 2.32 4.47 -4.88
N ASN A 309 2.23 3.53 -3.95
CA ASN A 309 3.38 2.86 -3.32
C ASN A 309 4.38 3.82 -2.64
N ASN A 310 3.96 5.01 -2.20
CA ASN A 310 4.86 5.97 -1.55
C ASN A 310 4.91 5.75 -0.04
N GLN A 311 6.05 6.08 0.58
CA GLN A 311 6.24 6.20 2.02
C GLN A 311 6.22 7.67 2.41
N ILE A 312 5.24 8.09 3.20
CA ILE A 312 4.99 9.49 3.55
C ILE A 312 4.96 9.61 5.07
N ARG A 313 6.08 10.03 5.66
CA ARG A 313 6.26 9.99 7.12
C ARG A 313 6.99 11.20 7.67
N GLN A 314 6.74 11.50 8.96
CA GLN A 314 7.45 12.56 9.70
C GLN A 314 7.35 13.94 9.05
N ASN A 315 6.32 14.18 8.22
CA ASN A 315 6.01 15.48 7.66
C ASN A 315 5.04 16.22 8.60
N LYS A 316 4.81 17.48 8.39
CA LYS A 316 3.79 18.23 9.12
C LYS A 316 2.40 17.60 8.88
N ASP A 317 2.00 17.41 7.61
CA ASP A 317 0.90 16.54 7.18
C ASP A 317 1.40 15.60 6.06
N GLY A 318 0.77 14.43 5.94
CA GLY A 318 1.15 13.48 4.90
C GLY A 318 0.77 14.00 3.51
N ILE A 319 -0.52 14.02 3.19
CA ILE A 319 -1.07 14.52 1.92
C ILE A 319 -2.13 15.58 2.22
N TYR A 320 -1.95 16.78 1.67
CA TYR A 320 -2.91 17.87 1.75
C TYR A 320 -3.56 18.10 0.38
N ILE A 321 -4.90 17.97 0.31
CA ILE A 321 -5.66 18.07 -0.92
C ILE A 321 -6.65 19.23 -0.78
N SER A 322 -6.64 20.15 -1.72
CA SER A 322 -7.46 21.37 -1.70
C SER A 322 -8.15 21.65 -3.03
N GLU A 323 -8.94 22.71 -3.05
CA GLU A 323 -9.70 23.17 -4.21
C GLU A 323 -10.58 22.05 -4.80
N SER A 324 -10.36 21.63 -6.03
CA SER A 324 -11.06 20.53 -6.69
C SER A 324 -10.11 19.36 -7.03
N GLY A 325 -9.02 19.21 -6.29
CA GLY A 325 -8.04 18.14 -6.48
C GLY A 325 -8.68 16.75 -6.31
N ARG A 326 -8.35 15.85 -7.23
CA ARG A 326 -8.87 14.47 -7.28
C ARG A 326 -7.75 13.45 -7.49
N PRO A 327 -6.76 13.38 -6.60
CA PRO A 327 -5.72 12.37 -6.72
C PRO A 327 -6.28 10.96 -6.54
N ILE A 328 -5.65 9.99 -7.21
CA ILE A 328 -5.89 8.57 -7.02
C ILE A 328 -4.84 8.04 -6.05
N LEU A 329 -5.25 7.59 -4.85
CA LEU A 329 -4.33 7.12 -3.82
C LEU A 329 -4.37 5.60 -3.71
N ARG A 330 -3.25 4.92 -3.98
CA ARG A 330 -3.13 3.45 -3.94
C ARG A 330 -1.88 3.00 -3.20
N ASN A 331 -2.01 2.02 -2.34
CA ASN A 331 -0.88 1.32 -1.70
C ASN A 331 0.11 2.24 -0.94
N ASN A 332 -0.26 3.45 -0.51
CA ASN A 332 0.64 4.35 0.19
C ASN A 332 0.71 4.01 1.69
N VAL A 333 1.89 4.15 2.28
CA VAL A 333 2.09 4.12 3.73
C VAL A 333 2.23 5.56 4.23
N ILE A 334 1.26 6.03 5.02
CA ILE A 334 1.14 7.42 5.47
C ILE A 334 1.11 7.41 7.01
N GLU A 335 2.27 7.60 7.62
CA GLU A 335 2.41 7.40 9.06
C GLU A 335 3.29 8.44 9.75
N LYS A 336 3.12 8.56 11.07
CA LYS A 336 3.99 9.37 11.94
C LYS A 336 4.13 10.84 11.51
N ASN A 337 3.15 11.37 10.78
CA ASN A 337 3.12 12.79 10.46
C ASN A 337 2.69 13.60 11.69
N ASP A 338 3.21 14.82 11.83
CA ASP A 338 3.06 15.66 13.04
C ASP A 338 1.63 16.15 13.27
N ARG A 339 0.79 16.12 12.24
CA ARG A 339 -0.64 16.42 12.34
C ARG A 339 -1.44 15.28 11.72
N ASP A 340 -1.77 15.39 10.44
CA ASP A 340 -2.74 14.54 9.77
C ASP A 340 -2.09 13.64 8.72
N GLY A 341 -2.69 12.47 8.49
CA GLY A 341 -2.27 11.59 7.40
C GLY A 341 -2.71 12.13 6.06
N VAL A 342 -4.02 12.21 5.84
CA VAL A 342 -4.62 12.78 4.61
C VAL A 342 -5.62 13.84 5.01
N VAL A 343 -5.52 15.01 4.39
CA VAL A 343 -6.44 16.16 4.57
C VAL A 343 -7.12 16.47 3.26
N ALA A 344 -8.44 16.54 3.25
CA ALA A 344 -9.25 17.01 2.12
C ALA A 344 -10.01 18.28 2.51
N THR A 345 -9.86 19.35 1.74
CA THR A 345 -10.50 20.65 2.01
C THR A 345 -11.25 21.20 0.79
N VAL A 346 -12.10 22.17 1.00
CA VAL A 346 -12.88 22.88 -0.05
C VAL A 346 -13.78 21.90 -0.81
N ASN A 347 -13.45 21.53 -2.04
CA ASN A 347 -14.19 20.60 -2.90
C ASN A 347 -13.35 19.38 -3.28
N ALA A 348 -12.24 19.13 -2.56
CA ALA A 348 -11.37 18.00 -2.82
C ALA A 348 -12.11 16.66 -2.79
N GLN A 349 -11.80 15.78 -3.71
CA GLN A 349 -12.39 14.45 -3.84
C GLN A 349 -11.32 13.40 -4.15
N PRO A 350 -10.44 13.07 -3.20
CA PRO A 350 -9.48 11.99 -3.40
C PRO A 350 -10.20 10.65 -3.64
N ASP A 351 -9.73 9.89 -4.60
CA ASP A 351 -10.09 8.49 -4.77
C ASP A 351 -9.27 7.63 -3.81
N LEU A 352 -9.91 7.14 -2.74
CA LEU A 352 -9.34 6.24 -1.74
C LEU A 352 -9.75 4.78 -2.00
N GLY A 353 -9.99 4.43 -3.24
CA GLY A 353 -10.38 3.10 -3.71
C GLY A 353 -11.82 3.03 -4.19
N THR A 354 -12.05 2.10 -5.12
CA THR A 354 -13.35 1.70 -5.64
C THR A 354 -13.61 0.23 -5.34
N ALA A 355 -14.79 -0.27 -5.69
CA ALA A 355 -15.10 -1.69 -5.56
C ALA A 355 -14.17 -2.57 -6.41
N GLU A 356 -13.81 -2.09 -7.60
CA GLU A 356 -12.96 -2.78 -8.57
C GLU A 356 -11.46 -2.56 -8.31
N SER A 357 -11.09 -1.45 -7.66
CA SER A 357 -9.71 -1.05 -7.38
C SER A 357 -9.60 -0.50 -5.97
N SER A 358 -9.37 -1.39 -5.00
CA SER A 358 -9.27 -1.00 -3.59
C SER A 358 -8.07 -0.07 -3.34
N GLY A 359 -8.21 0.84 -2.36
CA GLY A 359 -7.18 1.84 -2.06
C GLY A 359 -5.89 1.25 -1.53
N GLN A 360 -5.98 0.25 -0.66
CA GLN A 360 -4.86 -0.45 0.00
C GLN A 360 -3.87 0.49 0.71
N ASN A 361 -4.27 1.73 1.00
CA ASN A 361 -3.43 2.65 1.74
C ASN A 361 -3.42 2.28 3.23
N SER A 362 -2.25 2.32 3.87
CA SER A 362 -2.11 2.24 5.33
C SER A 362 -1.93 3.65 5.89
N ILE A 363 -2.93 4.15 6.63
CA ILE A 363 -2.94 5.52 7.18
C ILE A 363 -3.07 5.42 8.69
N ARG A 364 -1.92 5.30 9.39
CA ARG A 364 -1.85 5.00 10.81
C ARG A 364 -0.79 5.83 11.53
N GLY A 365 -0.91 5.93 12.85
CA GLY A 365 0.13 6.52 13.68
C GLY A 365 0.37 8.02 13.48
N ASN A 366 -0.46 8.73 12.71
CA ASN A 366 -0.40 10.20 12.59
C ASN A 366 -0.87 10.85 13.89
N LYS A 367 -0.30 11.99 14.28
CA LYS A 367 -0.51 12.53 15.63
C LYS A 367 -1.96 12.96 15.86
N ARG A 368 -2.61 13.64 14.91
CA ARG A 368 -3.97 14.15 15.05
C ARG A 368 -4.99 13.23 14.39
N TYR A 369 -5.14 13.28 13.07
CA TYR A 369 -6.08 12.47 12.33
C TYR A 369 -5.37 11.57 11.29
N ALA A 370 -5.87 10.36 11.11
CA ALA A 370 -5.50 9.53 9.98
C ALA A 370 -6.09 10.12 8.69
N LEU A 371 -7.38 10.49 8.73
CA LEU A 371 -8.09 11.11 7.63
C LEU A 371 -8.93 12.28 8.15
N TYR A 372 -8.69 13.48 7.63
CA TYR A 372 -9.43 14.68 7.96
C TYR A 372 -10.19 15.18 6.73
N ASN A 373 -11.49 14.95 6.70
CA ASN A 373 -12.40 15.53 5.72
C ASN A 373 -12.92 16.89 6.21
N ALA A 374 -12.31 17.96 5.75
CA ALA A 374 -12.72 19.33 5.99
C ALA A 374 -13.41 19.95 4.76
N THR A 375 -13.89 19.13 3.83
CA THR A 375 -14.72 19.59 2.71
C THR A 375 -16.09 20.03 3.22
N ARG A 376 -16.74 20.94 2.49
CA ARG A 376 -18.05 21.48 2.91
C ARG A 376 -19.15 20.43 2.83
N ASN A 377 -19.24 19.72 1.71
CA ASN A 377 -20.39 18.87 1.38
C ASN A 377 -20.02 17.45 0.96
N ASN A 378 -18.74 17.14 0.71
CA ASN A 378 -18.33 15.84 0.20
C ASN A 378 -18.24 14.81 1.33
N THR A 379 -18.75 13.62 1.10
CA THR A 379 -18.42 12.44 1.86
C THR A 379 -17.27 11.73 1.15
N LEU A 380 -16.17 11.45 1.85
CA LEU A 380 -15.07 10.67 1.29
C LEU A 380 -15.40 9.18 1.38
N VAL A 381 -15.28 8.47 0.28
CA VAL A 381 -15.47 7.01 0.24
C VAL A 381 -14.11 6.34 0.31
N ALA A 382 -13.90 5.48 1.29
CA ALA A 382 -12.65 4.76 1.51
C ALA A 382 -12.87 3.25 1.39
N VAL A 383 -12.42 2.66 0.27
CA VAL A 383 -12.62 1.25 -0.04
C VAL A 383 -11.31 0.48 0.13
N GLY A 384 -11.31 -0.52 0.99
CA GLY A 384 -10.18 -1.45 1.16
C GLY A 384 -8.90 -0.82 1.68
N ASN A 385 -8.99 0.22 2.52
CA ASN A 385 -7.84 0.85 3.17
C ASN A 385 -7.71 0.41 4.63
N ASP A 386 -6.48 0.43 5.13
CA ASP A 386 -6.13 0.25 6.53
C ASP A 386 -5.98 1.62 7.21
N ILE A 387 -7.09 2.13 7.77
CA ILE A 387 -7.16 3.47 8.36
C ILE A 387 -7.50 3.37 9.85
N ASP A 388 -6.80 4.12 10.71
CA ASP A 388 -7.17 4.24 12.12
C ASP A 388 -8.51 4.97 12.27
N ARG A 389 -9.58 4.20 12.40
CA ARG A 389 -10.96 4.70 12.49
C ARG A 389 -11.24 5.55 13.73
N LYS A 390 -10.40 5.48 14.76
CA LYS A 390 -10.49 6.34 15.95
C LYS A 390 -9.97 7.74 15.69
N LYS A 391 -9.22 7.93 14.63
CA LYS A 391 -8.59 9.20 14.21
C LYS A 391 -9.16 9.74 12.90
N ILE A 392 -10.48 9.79 12.82
CA ILE A 392 -11.20 10.35 11.67
C ILE A 392 -11.88 11.65 12.07
N SER A 393 -11.86 12.64 11.19
CA SER A 393 -12.66 13.87 11.32
C SER A 393 -13.40 14.15 10.01
N GLY A 394 -14.68 14.53 10.12
CA GLY A 394 -15.56 14.78 8.96
C GLY A 394 -16.27 13.52 8.45
N LYS A 395 -17.01 13.65 7.34
CA LYS A 395 -17.83 12.57 6.77
C LYS A 395 -16.97 11.62 5.95
N VAL A 396 -16.87 10.35 6.36
CA VAL A 396 -16.13 9.30 5.66
C VAL A 396 -16.95 8.02 5.68
N ASP A 397 -17.21 7.45 4.51
CA ASP A 397 -17.85 6.16 4.34
C ASP A 397 -16.78 5.10 4.10
N PHE A 398 -16.71 4.13 5.00
CA PHE A 398 -15.81 2.99 4.89
C PHE A 398 -16.53 1.82 4.24
N VAL A 399 -16.19 1.55 2.99
CA VAL A 399 -16.71 0.40 2.26
C VAL A 399 -15.68 -0.73 2.32
N ALA A 400 -16.15 -1.93 2.67
CA ALA A 400 -15.29 -3.11 2.56
C ALA A 400 -14.94 -3.30 1.09
N ALA A 401 -13.66 -3.54 0.78
CA ALA A 401 -13.30 -3.97 -0.56
C ALA A 401 -14.11 -5.23 -0.89
N GLN A 402 -14.85 -5.21 -1.96
CA GLN A 402 -15.15 -6.46 -2.65
C GLN A 402 -13.80 -6.90 -3.21
N ILE A 403 -13.23 -7.94 -2.61
CA ILE A 403 -11.97 -8.48 -3.10
C ILE A 403 -12.28 -9.04 -4.48
N ALA A 404 -11.94 -8.28 -5.52
CA ALA A 404 -11.91 -8.83 -6.86
C ALA A 404 -10.76 -9.84 -6.87
N LEU A 405 -11.10 -11.09 -6.60
CA LEU A 405 -10.14 -12.19 -6.64
C LEU A 405 -9.78 -12.40 -8.11
N ARG A 406 -8.52 -12.07 -8.46
CA ARG A 406 -8.11 -11.94 -9.87
C ARG A 406 -8.14 -13.27 -10.63
N ASP A 407 -7.99 -14.37 -9.93
CA ASP A 407 -7.85 -15.73 -10.44
C ASP A 407 -9.15 -16.55 -10.46
N ILE A 408 -10.30 -15.92 -10.16
CA ILE A 408 -11.59 -16.61 -10.20
C ILE A 408 -12.48 -16.23 -11.38
N LYS A 409 -12.05 -15.24 -12.19
CA LYS A 409 -12.86 -14.74 -13.31
C LYS A 409 -13.10 -15.83 -14.34
N GLY A 410 -14.36 -16.15 -14.61
CA GLY A 410 -14.76 -17.21 -15.51
C GLY A 410 -14.61 -18.63 -14.95
N LEU A 411 -14.19 -18.78 -13.69
CA LEU A 411 -14.13 -20.07 -13.04
C LEU A 411 -15.54 -20.62 -12.74
N TRP A 412 -15.74 -21.90 -12.88
CA TRP A 412 -17.01 -22.58 -12.56
C TRP A 412 -17.51 -22.32 -11.14
N ALA A 413 -16.59 -22.13 -10.20
CA ALA A 413 -16.87 -21.88 -8.77
C ALA A 413 -16.96 -20.38 -8.42
N GLN A 414 -16.71 -19.46 -9.37
CA GLN A 414 -16.72 -18.02 -9.12
C GLN A 414 -17.95 -17.54 -8.32
N PRO A 415 -19.19 -17.91 -8.68
CA PRO A 415 -20.37 -17.41 -7.95
C PRO A 415 -20.40 -17.84 -6.48
N TYR A 416 -19.93 -19.05 -6.17
CA TYR A 416 -19.85 -19.56 -4.80
C TYR A 416 -18.78 -18.84 -3.99
N ILE A 417 -17.61 -18.62 -4.60
CA ILE A 417 -16.48 -17.93 -3.97
C ILE A 417 -16.87 -16.48 -3.65
N GLU A 418 -17.43 -15.74 -4.60
CA GLU A 418 -17.87 -14.36 -4.41
C GLU A 418 -18.93 -14.25 -3.31
N ALA A 419 -19.92 -15.15 -3.32
CA ALA A 419 -20.98 -15.14 -2.32
C ALA A 419 -20.48 -15.43 -0.90
N LEU A 420 -19.52 -16.34 -0.72
CA LEU A 420 -18.92 -16.63 0.58
C LEU A 420 -17.92 -15.56 1.03
N ALA A 421 -17.18 -14.98 0.09
CA ALA A 421 -16.25 -13.89 0.36
C ALA A 421 -16.98 -12.62 0.82
N SER A 422 -18.10 -12.27 0.17
CA SER A 422 -18.96 -11.14 0.56
C SER A 422 -19.49 -11.28 2.01
N GLN A 423 -19.72 -12.51 2.46
CA GLN A 423 -20.13 -12.84 3.82
C GLN A 423 -18.94 -13.02 4.79
N LYS A 424 -17.69 -12.80 4.33
CA LYS A 424 -16.45 -12.98 5.11
C LYS A 424 -16.24 -14.41 5.65
N ILE A 425 -16.91 -15.40 5.06
CA ILE A 425 -16.76 -16.82 5.40
C ILE A 425 -15.41 -17.33 4.89
N ILE A 426 -15.06 -16.96 3.67
CA ILE A 426 -13.74 -17.21 3.08
C ILE A 426 -13.05 -15.89 2.76
N ALA A 427 -11.74 -15.95 2.51
CA ALA A 427 -10.94 -14.80 2.10
C ALA A 427 -9.92 -15.21 1.04
N GLY A 428 -9.52 -14.27 0.20
CA GLY A 428 -8.34 -14.40 -0.66
C GLY A 428 -7.04 -14.13 0.11
N PHE A 429 -5.94 -14.21 -0.62
CA PHE A 429 -4.60 -13.91 -0.14
C PHE A 429 -4.28 -12.41 -0.29
N PRO A 430 -3.26 -11.91 0.41
CA PRO A 430 -2.85 -10.49 0.31
C PRO A 430 -2.48 -10.05 -1.10
N ASP A 431 -2.07 -10.98 -1.96
CA ASP A 431 -1.74 -10.73 -3.37
C ASP A 431 -2.98 -10.55 -4.28
N GLY A 432 -4.19 -10.61 -3.72
CA GLY A 432 -5.45 -10.47 -4.47
C GLY A 432 -5.87 -11.73 -5.21
N THR A 433 -5.28 -12.90 -4.91
CA THR A 433 -5.67 -14.20 -5.46
C THR A 433 -6.55 -14.98 -4.49
N PHE A 434 -7.32 -15.92 -5.00
CA PHE A 434 -8.05 -16.92 -4.21
C PHE A 434 -7.33 -18.26 -4.19
N ARG A 435 -6.57 -18.58 -5.22
CA ARG A 435 -5.88 -19.84 -5.47
C ARG A 435 -6.85 -21.02 -5.47
N PRO A 436 -7.79 -21.06 -6.44
CA PRO A 436 -8.93 -21.97 -6.42
C PRO A 436 -8.56 -23.46 -6.42
N ASP A 437 -7.42 -23.80 -7.02
CA ASP A 437 -6.95 -25.18 -7.19
C ASP A 437 -6.04 -25.67 -6.06
N GLU A 438 -5.64 -24.78 -5.12
CA GLU A 438 -4.86 -25.21 -3.96
C GLU A 438 -5.68 -26.10 -3.01
N PRO A 439 -5.07 -27.15 -2.43
CA PRO A 439 -5.71 -27.97 -1.42
C PRO A 439 -6.05 -27.18 -0.15
N VAL A 440 -7.14 -27.54 0.52
CA VAL A 440 -7.54 -26.97 1.81
C VAL A 440 -7.03 -27.81 2.95
N THR A 441 -6.33 -27.20 3.92
CA THR A 441 -5.95 -27.92 5.14
C THR A 441 -7.13 -28.12 6.09
N ARG A 442 -7.02 -29.08 6.98
CA ARG A 442 -8.06 -29.36 8.00
C ARG A 442 -8.30 -28.16 8.91
N ALA A 443 -7.26 -27.39 9.24
CA ALA A 443 -7.39 -26.16 10.01
C ALA A 443 -8.14 -25.06 9.24
N GLN A 444 -7.85 -24.91 7.95
CA GLN A 444 -8.58 -23.97 7.09
C GLN A 444 -10.05 -24.39 6.95
N PHE A 445 -10.33 -25.66 6.73
CA PHE A 445 -11.69 -26.18 6.65
C PHE A 445 -12.46 -25.96 7.96
N ALA A 446 -11.86 -26.27 9.11
CA ALA A 446 -12.47 -25.99 10.42
C ALA A 446 -12.80 -24.50 10.61
N THR A 447 -11.93 -23.61 10.11
CA THR A 447 -12.16 -22.17 10.15
C THR A 447 -13.34 -21.75 9.26
N ILE A 448 -13.43 -22.32 8.05
CA ILE A 448 -14.52 -22.04 7.11
C ILE A 448 -15.87 -22.48 7.69
N VAL A 449 -15.98 -23.73 8.19
CA VAL A 449 -17.24 -24.23 8.76
C VAL A 449 -17.63 -23.52 10.07
N SER A 450 -16.65 -23.15 10.89
CA SER A 450 -16.88 -22.34 12.09
C SER A 450 -17.50 -20.99 11.76
N LYS A 451 -17.01 -20.31 10.72
CA LYS A 451 -17.56 -19.02 10.25
C LYS A 451 -18.92 -19.17 9.56
N ALA A 452 -19.05 -20.19 8.70
CA ALA A 452 -20.26 -20.42 7.91
C ALA A 452 -21.47 -20.77 8.78
N PHE A 453 -21.27 -21.61 9.79
CA PHE A 453 -22.38 -22.19 10.55
C PHE A 453 -22.48 -21.65 11.97
N ALA A 454 -21.41 -21.07 12.55
CA ALA A 454 -21.35 -20.66 13.96
C ALA A 454 -22.00 -21.72 14.89
N PRO A 455 -21.53 -22.98 14.84
CA PRO A 455 -22.29 -24.10 15.40
C PRO A 455 -22.36 -24.01 16.92
N GLN A 456 -23.52 -24.35 17.47
CA GLN A 456 -23.67 -24.49 18.91
C GLN A 456 -22.92 -25.73 19.41
N SER A 457 -22.42 -25.63 20.63
CA SER A 457 -21.67 -26.72 21.26
C SER A 457 -22.58 -27.93 21.51
N GLN A 458 -22.24 -29.10 20.96
CA GLN A 458 -22.92 -30.37 21.12
C GLN A 458 -22.10 -31.37 21.94
N ARG A 459 -20.83 -31.11 22.13
CA ARG A 459 -19.88 -31.94 22.90
C ARG A 459 -18.85 -31.10 23.62
N GLN A 460 -18.19 -31.72 24.60
CA GLN A 460 -17.15 -31.04 25.38
C GLN A 460 -15.94 -30.66 24.50
N ALA A 461 -15.19 -29.66 24.91
CA ALA A 461 -13.92 -29.30 24.28
C ALA A 461 -12.91 -30.42 24.46
N VAL A 462 -12.01 -30.57 23.51
CA VAL A 462 -10.87 -31.49 23.56
C VAL A 462 -9.57 -30.75 23.27
N ASN A 463 -8.52 -31.06 24.01
CA ASN A 463 -7.20 -30.53 23.72
C ASN A 463 -6.47 -31.48 22.79
N PHE A 464 -6.34 -31.11 21.52
CA PHE A 464 -5.52 -31.87 20.57
C PHE A 464 -4.05 -31.63 20.85
N LYS A 465 -3.25 -32.70 20.91
CA LYS A 465 -1.82 -32.63 21.26
C LYS A 465 -0.99 -31.81 20.27
N ASP A 466 -1.41 -31.79 19.02
CA ASP A 466 -0.77 -31.11 17.87
C ASP A 466 -1.38 -29.74 17.55
N VAL A 467 -2.29 -29.23 18.39
CA VAL A 467 -2.88 -27.88 18.23
C VAL A 467 -2.55 -27.03 19.45
N SER A 468 -1.51 -26.23 19.36
CA SER A 468 -1.12 -25.29 20.43
C SER A 468 -2.26 -24.31 20.75
N PRO A 469 -2.44 -23.88 22.02
CA PRO A 469 -3.38 -22.81 22.38
C PRO A 469 -3.16 -21.50 21.62
N LYS A 470 -1.93 -21.25 21.15
CA LYS A 470 -1.57 -20.07 20.33
C LYS A 470 -1.70 -20.31 18.82
N PHE A 471 -2.06 -21.53 18.40
CA PHE A 471 -2.22 -21.82 16.98
C PHE A 471 -3.35 -20.96 16.40
N TRP A 472 -3.15 -20.38 15.23
CA TRP A 472 -4.06 -19.40 14.62
C TRP A 472 -5.49 -19.90 14.47
N ALA A 473 -5.68 -21.19 14.22
CA ALA A 473 -6.99 -21.82 14.03
C ALA A 473 -7.52 -22.52 15.30
N ASN A 474 -6.83 -22.47 16.44
CA ASN A 474 -7.21 -23.21 17.65
C ASN A 474 -8.69 -23.00 18.01
N GLN A 475 -9.14 -21.76 18.13
CA GLN A 475 -10.53 -21.44 18.48
C GLN A 475 -11.53 -21.97 17.44
N ALA A 476 -11.21 -21.87 16.15
CA ALA A 476 -12.07 -22.36 15.08
C ALA A 476 -12.15 -23.90 15.07
N ILE A 477 -11.04 -24.59 15.31
CA ILE A 477 -10.98 -26.04 15.47
C ILE A 477 -11.86 -26.48 16.63
N GLN A 478 -11.74 -25.82 17.80
CA GLN A 478 -12.59 -26.12 18.97
C GLN A 478 -14.08 -25.89 18.66
N THR A 479 -14.41 -24.80 17.98
CA THR A 479 -15.80 -24.49 17.61
C THR A 479 -16.35 -25.52 16.63
N ALA A 480 -15.63 -25.87 15.58
CA ALA A 480 -16.03 -26.86 14.59
C ALA A 480 -16.11 -28.29 15.20
N TYR A 481 -15.18 -28.64 16.10
CA TYR A 481 -15.19 -29.90 16.81
C TYR A 481 -16.40 -29.99 17.75
N ARG A 482 -16.61 -29.00 18.60
CA ARG A 482 -17.76 -28.97 19.54
C ARG A 482 -19.09 -28.95 18.81
N GLY A 483 -19.14 -28.35 17.63
CA GLY A 483 -20.31 -28.31 16.76
C GLY A 483 -20.57 -29.59 15.93
N GLY A 484 -19.70 -30.59 16.03
CA GLY A 484 -19.88 -31.86 15.32
C GLY A 484 -19.41 -31.88 13.87
N PHE A 485 -18.81 -30.79 13.36
CA PHE A 485 -18.34 -30.73 11.98
C PHE A 485 -17.02 -31.48 11.77
N VAL A 486 -16.10 -31.43 12.71
CA VAL A 486 -14.82 -32.09 12.58
C VAL A 486 -14.56 -33.05 13.73
N ALA A 487 -13.71 -34.04 13.50
CA ALA A 487 -13.25 -34.98 14.51
C ALA A 487 -11.71 -35.02 14.53
N GLY A 488 -11.15 -35.47 15.63
CA GLY A 488 -9.73 -35.80 15.72
C GLY A 488 -9.44 -37.23 15.26
N TYR A 489 -8.17 -37.57 15.21
CA TYR A 489 -7.63 -38.88 14.93
C TYR A 489 -7.28 -39.64 16.23
N PRO A 490 -7.07 -40.96 16.15
CA PRO A 490 -6.53 -41.73 17.28
C PRO A 490 -5.26 -41.11 17.85
N GLY A 491 -5.08 -41.23 19.15
CA GLY A 491 -3.94 -40.61 19.84
C GLY A 491 -4.13 -39.14 20.25
N GLY A 492 -5.32 -38.56 20.01
CA GLY A 492 -5.62 -37.17 20.40
C GLY A 492 -5.01 -36.12 19.48
N LEU A 493 -4.89 -36.45 18.19
CA LEU A 493 -4.34 -35.57 17.16
C LEU A 493 -5.46 -34.98 16.32
N PHE A 494 -5.25 -33.76 15.78
CA PHE A 494 -6.12 -33.11 14.81
C PHE A 494 -5.55 -33.09 13.39
N GLN A 495 -4.25 -33.06 13.28
CA GLN A 495 -3.49 -32.92 12.04
C GLN A 495 -3.89 -31.63 11.26
N PRO A 496 -3.66 -30.45 11.84
CA PRO A 496 -4.18 -29.18 11.34
C PRO A 496 -3.71 -28.81 9.94
N GLU A 497 -2.45 -29.15 9.59
CA GLU A 497 -1.85 -28.82 8.29
C GLU A 497 -2.08 -29.91 7.22
N GLN A 498 -2.70 -31.03 7.56
CA GLN A 498 -3.05 -32.07 6.58
C GLN A 498 -4.13 -31.56 5.64
N ALA A 499 -3.96 -31.75 4.34
CA ALA A 499 -4.99 -31.48 3.35
C ALA A 499 -6.22 -32.39 3.59
N ILE A 500 -7.42 -31.84 3.47
CA ILE A 500 -8.65 -32.59 3.70
C ILE A 500 -9.12 -33.29 2.42
N PRO A 501 -9.32 -34.64 2.41
CA PRO A 501 -9.92 -35.31 1.28
C PRO A 501 -11.38 -34.88 1.05
N ARG A 502 -11.83 -34.90 -0.20
CA ARG A 502 -13.21 -34.52 -0.58
C ARG A 502 -14.26 -35.30 0.23
N VAL A 503 -14.07 -36.60 0.38
CA VAL A 503 -14.98 -37.44 1.18
C VAL A 503 -15.06 -36.96 2.63
N GLN A 504 -13.94 -36.60 3.25
CA GLN A 504 -13.93 -36.12 4.64
C GLN A 504 -14.61 -34.75 4.79
N ALA A 505 -14.49 -33.87 3.81
CA ALA A 505 -15.22 -32.61 3.81
C ALA A 505 -16.73 -32.82 3.76
N LEU A 506 -17.22 -33.73 2.90
CA LEU A 506 -18.63 -34.07 2.80
C LEU A 506 -19.16 -34.77 4.07
N VAL A 507 -18.41 -35.71 4.61
CA VAL A 507 -18.73 -36.34 5.91
C VAL A 507 -18.82 -35.31 7.02
N SER A 508 -17.90 -34.38 7.07
CA SER A 508 -17.90 -33.29 8.05
C SER A 508 -19.14 -32.41 7.95
N LEU A 509 -19.51 -32.00 6.74
CA LEU A 509 -20.73 -31.21 6.51
C LEU A 509 -21.99 -31.98 6.85
N ALA A 510 -22.10 -33.26 6.43
CA ALA A 510 -23.25 -34.09 6.73
C ALA A 510 -23.44 -34.31 8.25
N ASN A 511 -22.36 -34.60 8.97
CA ASN A 511 -22.38 -34.80 10.42
C ASN A 511 -22.72 -33.52 11.18
N GLY A 512 -22.07 -32.41 10.85
CA GLY A 512 -22.30 -31.11 11.50
C GLY A 512 -23.72 -30.59 11.31
N LEU A 513 -24.33 -30.87 10.15
CA LEU A 513 -25.72 -30.54 9.83
C LEU A 513 -26.71 -31.63 10.20
N LYS A 514 -26.25 -32.75 10.80
CA LYS A 514 -27.05 -33.89 11.20
C LYS A 514 -27.91 -34.46 10.05
N LEU A 515 -27.33 -34.52 8.86
CA LEU A 515 -28.01 -35.06 7.69
C LEU A 515 -28.05 -36.60 7.75
N SER A 516 -29.19 -37.17 7.39
CA SER A 516 -29.37 -38.60 7.22
C SER A 516 -29.84 -38.90 5.81
N ALA A 517 -29.43 -40.04 5.27
CA ALA A 517 -29.86 -40.52 3.96
C ALA A 517 -31.13 -41.34 4.10
N ASN A 518 -32.18 -40.98 3.36
CA ASN A 518 -33.38 -41.81 3.22
C ASN A 518 -33.19 -42.90 2.16
N ASN A 519 -32.24 -42.73 1.25
CA ASN A 519 -31.85 -43.68 0.22
C ASN A 519 -30.34 -43.92 0.22
N PRO A 520 -29.81 -44.97 0.82
CA PRO A 520 -28.38 -45.30 0.78
C PRO A 520 -27.81 -45.50 -0.63
N LYS A 521 -28.66 -45.85 -1.60
CA LYS A 521 -28.27 -46.01 -3.01
C LYS A 521 -28.06 -44.70 -3.73
N ALA A 522 -28.27 -43.55 -3.10
CA ALA A 522 -28.00 -42.23 -3.70
C ALA A 522 -26.55 -42.05 -4.24
N ILE A 523 -25.62 -42.83 -3.72
CA ILE A 523 -24.23 -42.85 -4.20
C ILE A 523 -24.05 -43.54 -5.56
N SER A 524 -25.02 -44.30 -6.04
CA SER A 524 -24.95 -44.99 -7.34
C SER A 524 -24.91 -44.03 -8.54
N VAL A 525 -25.14 -42.76 -8.32
CA VAL A 525 -24.94 -41.69 -9.33
C VAL A 525 -23.46 -41.48 -9.68
N TYR A 526 -22.55 -41.98 -8.84
CA TYR A 526 -21.12 -41.83 -9.05
C TYR A 526 -20.53 -43.05 -9.73
N THR A 527 -19.78 -42.84 -10.81
CA THR A 527 -19.05 -43.89 -11.53
C THR A 527 -17.91 -44.48 -10.69
N ASP A 528 -17.44 -43.75 -9.70
CA ASP A 528 -16.39 -44.15 -8.76
C ASP A 528 -16.93 -44.43 -7.34
N ALA A 529 -18.19 -44.76 -7.22
CA ALA A 529 -18.84 -45.06 -5.92
C ALA A 529 -18.11 -46.14 -5.09
N ALA A 530 -17.48 -47.11 -5.77
CA ALA A 530 -16.70 -48.18 -5.12
C ALA A 530 -15.44 -47.67 -4.36
N GLN A 531 -14.98 -46.46 -4.68
CA GLN A 531 -13.84 -45.82 -3.99
C GLN A 531 -14.26 -45.08 -2.71
N ILE A 532 -15.56 -44.96 -2.43
CA ILE A 532 -16.06 -44.32 -1.20
C ILE A 532 -15.78 -45.25 -0.03
N PRO A 533 -15.02 -44.83 1.00
CA PRO A 533 -14.79 -45.65 2.18
C PRO A 533 -16.10 -46.02 2.88
N GLU A 534 -16.18 -47.21 3.42
CA GLU A 534 -17.38 -47.75 4.05
C GLU A 534 -17.97 -46.83 5.13
N TYR A 535 -17.09 -46.24 5.99
CA TYR A 535 -17.50 -45.31 7.05
C TYR A 535 -18.17 -44.02 6.51
N ALA A 536 -17.92 -43.66 5.26
CA ALA A 536 -18.41 -42.44 4.65
C ALA A 536 -19.67 -42.61 3.82
N THR A 537 -20.03 -43.85 3.47
CA THR A 537 -21.12 -44.17 2.54
C THR A 537 -22.45 -43.51 2.90
N GLY A 538 -22.88 -43.62 4.15
CA GLY A 538 -24.13 -43.00 4.61
C GLY A 538 -24.10 -41.45 4.60
N ALA A 539 -22.98 -40.86 4.99
CA ALA A 539 -22.84 -39.42 5.01
C ALA A 539 -22.76 -38.83 3.60
N VAL A 540 -22.05 -39.51 2.68
CA VAL A 540 -21.99 -39.10 1.27
C VAL A 540 -23.35 -39.25 0.60
N ALA A 541 -24.10 -40.35 0.88
CA ALA A 541 -25.46 -40.50 0.38
C ALA A 541 -26.37 -39.35 0.86
N ALA A 542 -26.28 -38.98 2.15
CA ALA A 542 -27.03 -37.86 2.72
C ALA A 542 -26.64 -36.52 2.06
N ALA A 543 -25.36 -36.24 1.91
CA ALA A 543 -24.87 -35.03 1.25
C ALA A 543 -25.34 -34.94 -0.21
N THR A 544 -25.35 -36.06 -0.92
CA THR A 544 -25.80 -36.15 -2.32
C THR A 544 -27.31 -35.90 -2.44
N GLN A 545 -28.13 -36.54 -1.64
CA GLN A 545 -29.57 -36.32 -1.62
C GLN A 545 -29.95 -34.88 -1.26
N ARG A 546 -29.20 -34.25 -0.39
CA ARG A 546 -29.38 -32.86 0.03
C ARG A 546 -28.71 -31.86 -0.89
N GLN A 547 -28.19 -32.30 -2.05
CA GLN A 547 -27.56 -31.44 -3.07
C GLN A 547 -26.40 -30.62 -2.54
N LEU A 548 -25.59 -31.16 -1.63
CA LEU A 548 -24.36 -30.51 -1.16
C LEU A 548 -23.20 -30.71 -2.12
N VAL A 549 -23.26 -31.70 -3.01
CA VAL A 549 -22.14 -32.12 -3.85
C VAL A 549 -22.18 -31.39 -5.19
N VAL A 550 -21.06 -30.71 -5.51
CA VAL A 550 -20.81 -30.08 -6.79
C VAL A 550 -19.51 -30.66 -7.35
N ASN A 551 -19.61 -31.36 -8.50
CA ASN A 551 -18.45 -32.00 -9.13
C ASN A 551 -18.15 -31.38 -10.46
N TYR A 552 -16.97 -30.79 -10.58
CA TYR A 552 -16.46 -30.21 -11.82
C TYR A 552 -15.26 -31.04 -12.32
N PRO A 553 -15.12 -31.30 -13.63
CA PRO A 553 -16.09 -30.97 -14.69
C PRO A 553 -17.20 -32.02 -14.85
N THR A 554 -17.09 -33.18 -14.19
CA THR A 554 -17.97 -34.36 -14.38
C THR A 554 -18.82 -34.63 -13.14
N PRO A 555 -20.14 -34.31 -13.14
CA PRO A 555 -21.01 -34.51 -11.99
C PRO A 555 -21.03 -35.93 -11.43
N SER A 556 -20.91 -36.95 -12.29
CA SER A 556 -20.90 -38.36 -11.90
C SER A 556 -19.57 -38.86 -11.33
N GLN A 557 -18.56 -38.01 -11.15
CA GLN A 557 -17.26 -38.40 -10.62
C GLN A 557 -16.99 -37.72 -9.29
N LEU A 558 -17.02 -38.47 -8.20
CA LEU A 558 -16.85 -37.92 -6.84
C LEU A 558 -15.41 -37.65 -6.50
N ASN A 559 -14.46 -38.46 -6.94
CA ASN A 559 -13.05 -38.44 -6.56
C ASN A 559 -12.87 -38.41 -5.01
N PRO A 560 -13.40 -39.39 -4.25
CA PRO A 560 -13.58 -39.27 -2.81
C PRO A 560 -12.28 -39.09 -2.03
N ASN A 561 -11.20 -39.74 -2.47
CA ASN A 561 -9.93 -39.79 -1.77
C ASN A 561 -8.94 -38.67 -2.19
N ARG A 562 -9.27 -37.92 -3.23
CA ARG A 562 -8.48 -36.76 -3.66
C ARG A 562 -8.63 -35.59 -2.66
N GLU A 563 -7.57 -34.86 -2.45
CA GLU A 563 -7.60 -33.61 -1.66
C GLU A 563 -8.60 -32.61 -2.26
N ALA A 564 -9.40 -32.02 -1.39
CA ALA A 564 -10.39 -31.03 -1.81
C ALA A 564 -9.72 -29.68 -2.07
N THR A 565 -10.00 -29.09 -3.22
CA THR A 565 -9.49 -27.75 -3.56
C THR A 565 -10.30 -26.64 -2.88
N ARG A 566 -9.74 -25.45 -2.82
CA ARG A 566 -10.42 -24.28 -2.25
C ARG A 566 -11.72 -23.93 -2.99
N ALA A 567 -11.75 -24.10 -4.30
CA ALA A 567 -12.96 -23.92 -5.12
C ALA A 567 -14.05 -24.94 -4.76
N GLU A 568 -13.68 -26.20 -4.57
CA GLU A 568 -14.61 -27.27 -4.22
C GLU A 568 -15.18 -27.10 -2.80
N ILE A 569 -14.33 -26.75 -1.84
CA ILE A 569 -14.79 -26.45 -0.48
C ILE A 569 -15.75 -25.27 -0.48
N ALA A 570 -15.47 -24.22 -1.26
CA ALA A 570 -16.40 -23.10 -1.39
C ALA A 570 -17.76 -23.55 -1.92
N ALA A 571 -17.79 -24.38 -2.97
CA ALA A 571 -19.03 -24.91 -3.52
C ALA A 571 -19.79 -25.80 -2.51
N PHE A 572 -19.13 -26.74 -1.84
CA PHE A 572 -19.75 -27.62 -0.85
C PHE A 572 -20.33 -26.85 0.34
N VAL A 573 -19.57 -25.91 0.89
CA VAL A 573 -20.03 -25.08 2.02
C VAL A 573 -21.20 -24.19 1.60
N TYR A 574 -21.16 -23.62 0.39
CA TYR A 574 -22.28 -22.82 -0.10
C TYR A 574 -23.56 -23.65 -0.22
N GLN A 575 -23.48 -24.82 -0.82
CA GLN A 575 -24.64 -25.75 -0.93
C GLN A 575 -25.15 -26.21 0.46
N ALA A 576 -24.25 -26.38 1.41
CA ALA A 576 -24.65 -26.69 2.79
C ALA A 576 -25.40 -25.52 3.46
N LEU A 577 -25.03 -24.27 3.13
CA LEU A 577 -25.77 -23.06 3.55
C LEU A 577 -27.14 -22.97 2.85
N VAL A 578 -27.24 -23.33 1.57
CA VAL A 578 -28.52 -23.43 0.83
C VAL A 578 -29.42 -24.46 1.50
N ASN A 579 -28.92 -25.66 1.79
CA ASN A 579 -29.67 -26.71 2.48
C ASN A 579 -30.16 -26.26 3.87
N SER A 580 -29.41 -25.42 4.55
CA SER A 580 -29.77 -24.82 5.85
C SER A 580 -30.72 -23.62 5.75
N GLY A 581 -31.17 -23.23 4.55
CA GLY A 581 -32.03 -22.07 4.30
C GLY A 581 -31.39 -20.70 4.56
N ARG A 582 -30.05 -20.63 4.65
CA ARG A 582 -29.33 -19.39 4.99
C ARG A 582 -29.01 -18.52 3.78
N VAL A 583 -28.92 -19.13 2.60
CA VAL A 583 -28.63 -18.43 1.33
C VAL A 583 -29.51 -18.97 0.21
N LYS A 584 -29.70 -18.17 -0.86
CA LYS A 584 -30.47 -18.60 -2.04
C LYS A 584 -29.64 -19.56 -2.91
N PRO A 585 -30.27 -20.53 -3.61
CA PRO A 585 -29.56 -21.40 -4.54
C PRO A 585 -28.88 -20.63 -5.68
N ILE A 586 -27.70 -21.07 -6.06
CA ILE A 586 -27.00 -20.64 -7.29
C ILE A 586 -27.16 -21.79 -8.31
N PRO A 587 -27.74 -21.53 -9.50
CA PRO A 587 -27.82 -22.53 -10.55
C PRO A 587 -26.44 -23.01 -10.99
N SER A 588 -26.27 -24.34 -11.12
CA SER A 588 -25.00 -24.89 -11.60
C SER A 588 -25.24 -26.20 -12.35
N PRO A 589 -24.61 -26.39 -13.53
CA PRO A 589 -24.67 -27.67 -14.25
C PRO A 589 -23.85 -28.76 -13.55
N TYR A 590 -23.02 -28.41 -12.58
CA TYR A 590 -22.15 -29.34 -11.86
C TYR A 590 -22.72 -29.81 -10.54
N LEU A 591 -23.95 -29.35 -10.19
CA LEU A 591 -24.65 -29.79 -9.00
C LEU A 591 -25.15 -31.21 -9.21
N VAL A 592 -24.75 -32.12 -8.31
CA VAL A 592 -25.18 -33.53 -8.38
C VAL A 592 -26.62 -33.64 -7.94
N ARG A 593 -27.44 -34.31 -8.77
CA ARG A 593 -28.84 -34.59 -8.49
C ARG A 593 -29.05 -36.08 -8.50
N VAL A 594 -29.80 -36.55 -7.54
CA VAL A 594 -30.27 -37.97 -7.49
C VAL A 594 -31.52 -38.03 -8.35
N PRO A 595 -31.64 -38.99 -9.27
CA PRO A 595 -32.84 -39.21 -10.09
C PRO A 595 -34.10 -39.39 -9.28
#